data_5dd1780ab5889fc06964ff31717ad2d9
#
_entry.id   5dd1780ab5889fc06964ff31717ad2d9
#
_cell.length_a   1.000
_cell.length_b   1.000
_cell.length_c   1.000
_cell.angle_alpha   90.00
_cell.angle_beta   90.00
_cell.angle_gamma   90.00
#
_symmetry.space_group_name_H-M   'P 1'
#
loop_
_entity.id
_entity.type
_entity.pdbx_description
1 polymer ?
#
loop_
_entity_poly.entity_id
_entity_poly.type
_entity_poly.pdbx_seq_one_letter_code
_entity_poly.pdbx_strand_id
1 'polypeptide(L)'
;MTSSSLEGWDWPSLKTRILGTPQLESRLRCPRAPSLQGGRCWGPGSSSWEPSWDTFFPLPPAMPVTVTRTTITTTSSSSGLGFPTTVGSARALAQPLGLLRLLQLISTCVAFSLVASVGAWTGAMGNWSMFTWCFCFAVTLIILIVELGGLQARFPLSWRNFPITYACYAALFCLSASIIYPTTYVQFLSHGRSRDHAIAATTFSCIACLAYATEVAWTRARPGEITGYMATVPGLLKVLETFVACVIFAFISNPYLYQHQPALEWCVAVYSICFILAAVAILLNLGDCTNMLPIPFPSFLSGLALLSVLFYATALVIWPLYQFNDKYGGQPRRSMDMSCSNRHTYYVCAWDRRLAVAILTAINLLAYVADLVYSARLVFVRV
;
A
#
# COMPACT_ATOMS: atom_id res chain seq x y z
N MET A 1 32.91 7.14 41.01
CA MET A 1 31.83 7.74 41.80
C MET A 1 31.10 8.70 40.87
N THR A 2 29.91 8.52 40.37
CA THR A 2 28.72 7.75 40.73
C THR A 2 27.98 7.41 39.43
N SER A 3 27.45 6.21 39.37
CA SER A 3 26.50 5.72 38.38
C SER A 3 25.15 6.38 38.56
N SER A 4 24.43 6.66 37.47
CA SER A 4 22.95 6.69 37.44
C SER A 4 22.50 6.62 36.00
N SER A 5 21.96 5.51 35.66
CA SER A 5 20.53 5.17 35.45
C SER A 5 20.14 5.27 33.99
N LEU A 6 20.24 4.13 33.32
CA LEU A 6 19.48 3.74 32.15
C LEU A 6 18.01 3.54 32.57
N GLU A 7 17.12 4.45 32.26
CA GLU A 7 15.70 4.19 32.34
C GLU A 7 15.23 3.53 31.05
N GLY A 8 14.88 2.25 31.22
CA GLY A 8 14.26 1.41 30.21
C GLY A 8 12.82 1.86 29.96
N TRP A 9 12.42 1.87 28.70
CA TRP A 9 11.03 1.97 28.29
C TRP A 9 10.40 0.58 28.43
N ASP A 10 9.67 0.38 29.54
CA ASP A 10 8.81 -0.77 29.74
C ASP A 10 7.53 -0.60 28.93
N TRP A 11 7.31 -1.54 28.01
CA TRP A 11 6.00 -1.79 27.41
C TRP A 11 5.12 -2.44 28.47
N PRO A 12 3.93 -1.91 28.80
CA PRO A 12 3.01 -2.59 29.70
C PRO A 12 2.57 -3.91 29.09
N SER A 13 2.90 -5.00 29.77
CA SER A 13 2.46 -6.36 29.51
C SER A 13 0.94 -6.46 29.65
N LEU A 14 0.24 -6.51 28.53
CA LEU A 14 -1.13 -7.04 28.44
C LEU A 14 -1.08 -8.57 28.40
N LYS A 15 -0.64 -9.18 29.51
CA LYS A 15 -0.94 -10.57 29.85
C LYS A 15 -2.00 -10.54 30.94
N THR A 16 -3.18 -10.93 30.64
CA THR A 16 -4.08 -11.80 31.39
C THR A 16 -5.55 -11.48 31.09
N ARG A 17 -6.22 -12.55 30.68
CA ARG A 17 -7.65 -12.83 30.60
C ARG A 17 -8.28 -12.68 29.23
N ILE A 18 -8.19 -13.75 28.45
CA ILE A 18 -9.36 -14.40 27.85
C ILE A 18 -9.05 -15.91 27.77
N LEU A 19 -9.44 -16.62 28.81
CA LEU A 19 -9.72 -18.04 28.76
C LEU A 19 -11.20 -18.19 28.42
N GLY A 20 -11.49 -18.98 27.38
CA GLY A 20 -12.82 -19.57 27.17
C GLY A 20 -13.59 -19.01 26.00
N THR A 21 -13.42 -19.60 24.81
CA THR A 21 -14.47 -20.36 24.08
C THR A 21 -13.94 -20.80 22.71
N PRO A 22 -14.01 -22.07 22.35
CA PRO A 22 -13.69 -22.56 21.00
C PRO A 22 -14.95 -22.59 20.16
N GLN A 23 -15.29 -21.53 19.46
CA GLN A 23 -16.41 -21.51 18.49
C GLN A 23 -16.36 -20.29 17.54
N LEU A 24 -15.25 -19.95 16.96
CA LEU A 24 -15.26 -18.88 15.94
C LEU A 24 -14.48 -19.19 14.65
N GLU A 25 -14.04 -20.44 14.50
CA GLU A 25 -13.22 -20.79 13.32
C GLU A 25 -14.01 -21.32 12.11
N SER A 26 -15.34 -21.42 12.21
CA SER A 26 -16.18 -22.02 11.16
C SER A 26 -17.00 -21.02 10.30
N ARG A 27 -16.81 -19.72 10.44
CA ARG A 27 -17.66 -18.73 9.72
C ARG A 27 -16.96 -17.84 8.68
N LEU A 28 -15.75 -18.15 8.27
CA LEU A 28 -15.06 -17.39 7.22
C LEU A 28 -15.00 -18.10 5.87
N ARG A 29 -15.92 -19.04 5.60
CA ARG A 29 -16.11 -19.60 4.25
C ARG A 29 -17.36 -19.01 3.62
N CYS A 30 -17.17 -18.15 2.63
CA CYS A 30 -18.28 -17.73 1.75
C CYS A 30 -18.83 -18.93 0.99
N PRO A 31 -20.14 -19.19 1.00
CA PRO A 31 -20.74 -20.26 0.19
C PRO A 31 -20.68 -19.90 -1.29
N ARG A 32 -20.27 -20.86 -2.13
CA ARG A 32 -20.36 -20.77 -3.58
C ARG A 32 -21.85 -20.71 -3.98
N ALA A 33 -22.22 -19.70 -4.76
CA ALA A 33 -23.53 -19.59 -5.34
C ALA A 33 -23.75 -20.62 -6.45
N PRO A 34 -24.96 -21.23 -6.57
CA PRO A 34 -25.30 -22.14 -7.67
C PRO A 34 -25.63 -21.38 -8.96
N SER A 35 -25.22 -21.98 -10.07
CA SER A 35 -25.49 -21.52 -11.44
C SER A 35 -27.01 -21.64 -11.75
N LEU A 36 -27.63 -20.55 -12.21
CA LEU A 36 -28.97 -20.60 -12.81
C LEU A 36 -28.89 -20.36 -14.32
N GLN A 37 -29.42 -21.33 -15.05
CA GLN A 37 -29.67 -21.31 -16.49
C GLN A 37 -30.90 -20.49 -16.85
N GLY A 38 -30.80 -19.76 -17.98
CA GLY A 38 -31.85 -19.65 -19.00
C GLY A 38 -33.06 -18.78 -18.76
N GLY A 39 -33.23 -17.76 -19.58
CA GLY A 39 -34.48 -17.02 -19.73
C GLY A 39 -34.41 -15.90 -20.76
N ARG A 40 -34.88 -16.15 -21.98
CA ARG A 40 -35.12 -15.13 -23.03
C ARG A 40 -36.38 -14.34 -22.68
N CYS A 41 -36.42 -13.05 -22.90
CA CYS A 41 -37.63 -12.30 -23.23
C CYS A 41 -37.32 -11.02 -24.05
N TRP A 42 -38.22 -10.72 -24.94
CA TRP A 42 -38.38 -9.77 -25.99
C TRP A 42 -38.57 -8.31 -25.52
N GLY A 43 -38.28 -7.32 -26.45
CA GLY A 43 -38.44 -5.87 -26.31
C GLY A 43 -39.91 -5.38 -26.24
N PRO A 44 -40.24 -4.12 -26.48
CA PRO A 44 -39.93 -3.25 -27.60
C PRO A 44 -39.62 -1.77 -27.25
N GLY A 45 -39.26 -1.00 -28.29
CA GLY A 45 -38.70 0.32 -28.28
C GLY A 45 -39.57 1.49 -27.83
N SER A 46 -38.88 2.57 -27.56
CA SER A 46 -39.40 3.94 -27.70
C SER A 46 -38.24 4.95 -27.85
N SER A 47 -38.44 5.84 -28.79
CA SER A 47 -37.62 6.96 -29.22
C SER A 47 -37.60 8.10 -28.20
N SER A 48 -36.42 8.65 -27.86
CA SER A 48 -36.33 10.00 -27.34
C SER A 48 -34.97 10.62 -27.66
N TRP A 49 -35.01 11.87 -28.09
CA TRP A 49 -33.95 12.74 -28.57
C TRP A 49 -32.96 13.08 -27.46
N GLU A 50 -31.65 12.91 -27.72
CA GLU A 50 -30.57 13.50 -26.91
C GLU A 50 -29.61 14.31 -27.80
N PRO A 51 -29.10 15.47 -27.32
CA PRO A 51 -28.16 16.29 -28.10
C PRO A 51 -26.75 15.72 -28.00
N SER A 52 -26.12 15.56 -29.16
CA SER A 52 -24.74 15.08 -29.37
C SER A 52 -23.70 16.06 -28.84
N TRP A 53 -22.79 15.55 -27.97
CA TRP A 53 -21.59 16.25 -27.52
C TRP A 53 -20.28 15.67 -28.11
N ASP A 54 -20.35 15.09 -29.34
CA ASP A 54 -19.26 14.32 -29.96
C ASP A 54 -18.24 15.17 -30.76
N THR A 55 -18.04 16.45 -30.44
CA THR A 55 -17.22 17.31 -31.32
C THR A 55 -15.84 17.70 -30.76
N PHE A 56 -15.39 17.17 -29.62
CA PHE A 56 -14.12 17.65 -29.05
C PHE A 56 -12.99 16.63 -28.81
N PHE A 57 -13.17 15.33 -29.04
CA PHE A 57 -12.06 14.38 -29.04
C PHE A 57 -12.30 13.24 -30.04
N PRO A 58 -11.50 13.09 -31.11
CA PRO A 58 -11.63 11.97 -32.03
C PRO A 58 -11.15 10.67 -31.36
N LEU A 59 -12.08 9.71 -31.25
CA LEU A 59 -11.76 8.32 -30.87
C LEU A 59 -11.06 7.61 -32.05
N PRO A 60 -10.03 6.79 -31.80
CA PRO A 60 -9.45 5.96 -32.86
C PRO A 60 -10.45 4.88 -33.31
N PRO A 61 -10.43 4.47 -34.61
CA PRO A 61 -11.40 3.55 -35.17
C PRO A 61 -11.34 2.17 -34.50
N ALA A 62 -12.53 1.64 -34.19
CA ALA A 62 -12.68 0.29 -33.66
C ALA A 62 -12.19 -0.74 -34.65
N MET A 63 -11.16 -1.51 -34.28
CA MET A 63 -10.72 -2.69 -35.04
C MET A 63 -11.75 -3.82 -34.92
N PRO A 64 -12.04 -4.55 -35.99
CA PRO A 64 -12.96 -5.69 -35.93
C PRO A 64 -12.36 -6.80 -35.07
N VAL A 65 -13.06 -7.17 -34.01
CA VAL A 65 -12.69 -8.30 -33.15
C VAL A 65 -13.02 -9.60 -33.90
N THR A 66 -12.03 -10.20 -34.52
CA THR A 66 -12.13 -11.57 -35.05
C THR A 66 -12.08 -12.54 -33.87
N VAL A 67 -13.24 -13.07 -33.49
CA VAL A 67 -13.30 -14.13 -32.46
C VAL A 67 -12.77 -15.42 -33.06
N THR A 68 -11.48 -15.68 -32.88
CA THR A 68 -10.88 -16.98 -33.16
C THR A 68 -11.24 -17.93 -32.03
N ARG A 69 -12.20 -18.81 -32.28
CA ARG A 69 -12.58 -19.89 -31.36
C ARG A 69 -11.45 -20.93 -31.31
N THR A 70 -10.53 -20.75 -30.39
CA THR A 70 -9.50 -21.77 -30.13
C THR A 70 -10.15 -22.93 -29.37
N THR A 71 -10.39 -24.03 -30.07
CA THR A 71 -10.81 -25.29 -29.47
C THR A 71 -9.65 -25.86 -28.67
N ILE A 72 -9.69 -25.69 -27.34
CA ILE A 72 -8.72 -26.36 -26.45
C ILE A 72 -9.13 -27.79 -26.34
N THR A 73 -8.43 -28.67 -27.06
CA THR A 73 -8.50 -30.12 -26.89
C THR A 73 -7.88 -30.46 -25.54
N THR A 74 -8.71 -30.64 -24.52
CA THR A 74 -8.29 -31.18 -23.22
C THR A 74 -7.94 -32.66 -23.40
N THR A 75 -6.67 -32.93 -23.56
CA THR A 75 -6.15 -34.30 -23.41
C THR A 75 -6.14 -34.61 -21.91
N SER A 76 -7.10 -35.39 -21.46
CA SER A 76 -7.14 -35.96 -20.11
C SER A 76 -6.03 -37.01 -19.99
N SER A 77 -4.91 -36.65 -19.39
CA SER A 77 -3.92 -37.62 -18.91
C SER A 77 -4.07 -37.82 -17.41
N SER A 78 -4.34 -39.05 -17.10
CA SER A 78 -4.36 -39.79 -15.83
C SER A 78 -3.65 -39.16 -14.63
N SER A 79 -4.37 -39.21 -13.52
CA SER A 79 -3.92 -39.03 -12.15
C SER A 79 -2.68 -39.84 -11.78
N GLY A 80 -1.53 -39.19 -11.82
CA GLY A 80 -0.33 -39.64 -11.14
C GLY A 80 0.00 -38.60 -10.08
N LEU A 81 0.20 -39.02 -8.84
CA LEU A 81 0.78 -38.20 -7.75
C LEU A 81 2.23 -37.90 -8.15
N GLY A 82 2.41 -36.95 -9.05
CA GLY A 82 3.74 -36.45 -9.47
C GLY A 82 4.02 -35.14 -8.74
N PHE A 83 5.08 -35.14 -7.96
CA PHE A 83 5.73 -33.90 -7.53
C PHE A 83 5.87 -32.96 -8.73
N PRO A 84 5.62 -31.64 -8.59
CA PRO A 84 5.77 -30.69 -9.70
C PRO A 84 7.20 -30.83 -10.24
N THR A 85 7.30 -31.25 -11.50
CA THR A 85 8.58 -31.45 -12.15
C THR A 85 9.40 -30.17 -12.11
N THR A 86 10.64 -30.24 -11.67
CA THR A 86 11.63 -29.16 -11.59
C THR A 86 11.74 -28.30 -12.85
N VAL A 87 11.40 -28.86 -14.01
CA VAL A 87 11.38 -28.19 -15.32
C VAL A 87 10.25 -27.15 -15.43
N GLY A 88 9.08 -27.39 -14.85
CA GLY A 88 7.97 -26.40 -14.81
C GLY A 88 8.29 -25.21 -13.92
N SER A 89 8.95 -25.46 -12.80
CA SER A 89 9.40 -24.45 -11.84
C SER A 89 10.49 -23.53 -12.44
N ALA A 90 11.49 -24.09 -13.12
CA ALA A 90 12.53 -23.31 -13.79
C ALA A 90 11.98 -22.44 -14.93
N ARG A 91 10.97 -22.92 -15.65
CA ARG A 91 10.31 -22.17 -16.73
C ARG A 91 9.48 -21.00 -16.18
N ALA A 92 8.85 -21.16 -15.01
CA ALA A 92 8.13 -20.08 -14.33
C ALA A 92 9.08 -18.97 -13.85
N LEU A 93 10.26 -19.34 -13.33
CA LEU A 93 11.31 -18.39 -12.96
C LEU A 93 11.92 -17.64 -14.15
N ALA A 94 11.99 -18.28 -15.32
CA ALA A 94 12.51 -17.66 -16.55
C ALA A 94 11.52 -16.66 -17.18
N GLN A 95 10.28 -16.61 -16.73
CA GLN A 95 9.34 -15.56 -17.14
C GLN A 95 9.79 -14.19 -16.62
N PRO A 96 9.52 -13.09 -17.36
CA PRO A 96 10.00 -11.77 -16.97
C PRO A 96 9.54 -11.34 -15.58
N LEU A 97 8.35 -11.77 -15.15
CA LEU A 97 7.84 -11.50 -13.79
C LEU A 97 8.63 -12.29 -12.73
N GLY A 98 8.99 -13.55 -13.00
CA GLY A 98 9.81 -14.36 -12.10
C GLY A 98 11.22 -13.78 -11.93
N LEU A 99 11.85 -13.35 -13.02
CA LEU A 99 13.16 -12.69 -12.99
C LEU A 99 13.12 -11.37 -12.22
N LEU A 100 12.02 -10.59 -12.36
CA LEU A 100 11.83 -9.34 -11.64
C LEU A 100 11.74 -9.59 -10.13
N ARG A 101 11.01 -10.64 -9.70
CA ARG A 101 10.91 -11.03 -8.30
C ARG A 101 12.21 -11.56 -7.72
N LEU A 102 13.01 -12.25 -8.52
CA LEU A 102 14.37 -12.63 -8.12
C LEU A 102 15.26 -11.40 -7.90
N LEU A 103 15.15 -10.40 -8.78
CA LEU A 103 15.87 -9.13 -8.60
C LEU A 103 15.45 -8.42 -7.34
N GLN A 104 14.15 -8.36 -7.03
CA GLN A 104 13.62 -7.80 -5.77
C GLN A 104 14.18 -8.55 -4.55
N LEU A 105 14.16 -9.88 -4.58
CA LEU A 105 14.65 -10.73 -3.51
C LEU A 105 16.15 -10.50 -3.24
N ILE A 106 16.96 -10.52 -4.30
CA ILE A 106 18.43 -10.32 -4.21
C ILE A 106 18.72 -8.90 -3.71
N SER A 107 18.06 -7.90 -4.27
CA SER A 107 18.31 -6.50 -3.91
C SER A 107 17.98 -6.22 -2.44
N THR A 108 16.85 -6.70 -1.94
CA THR A 108 16.47 -6.53 -0.54
C THR A 108 17.37 -7.34 0.39
N CYS A 109 17.78 -8.57 -0.01
CA CYS A 109 18.73 -9.40 0.73
C CYS A 109 20.08 -8.69 0.90
N VAL A 110 20.63 -8.16 -0.19
CA VAL A 110 21.91 -7.45 -0.17
C VAL A 110 21.82 -6.19 0.69
N ALA A 111 20.72 -5.41 0.57
CA ALA A 111 20.53 -4.19 1.32
C ALA A 111 20.58 -4.44 2.83
N PHE A 112 19.75 -5.37 3.36
CA PHE A 112 19.77 -5.61 4.81
C PHE A 112 21.05 -6.31 5.29
N SER A 113 21.65 -7.17 4.47
CA SER A 113 22.90 -7.87 4.84
C SER A 113 24.08 -6.90 4.95
N LEU A 114 24.20 -5.92 4.03
CA LEU A 114 25.23 -4.90 4.09
C LEU A 114 25.10 -4.03 5.35
N VAL A 115 23.88 -3.61 5.67
CA VAL A 115 23.61 -2.76 6.84
C VAL A 115 23.81 -3.53 8.13
N ALA A 116 23.37 -4.79 8.18
CA ALA A 116 23.59 -5.67 9.35
C ALA A 116 25.07 -5.93 9.60
N SER A 117 25.90 -6.10 8.55
CA SER A 117 27.35 -6.36 8.68
C SER A 117 28.12 -5.22 9.33
N VAL A 118 27.61 -4.00 9.22
CA VAL A 118 28.26 -2.79 9.74
C VAL A 118 27.65 -2.32 11.06
N GLY A 119 26.46 -2.83 11.43
CA GLY A 119 25.72 -2.37 12.60
C GLY A 119 25.14 -0.96 12.49
N ALA A 120 25.08 -0.38 11.28
CA ALA A 120 24.65 0.99 11.03
C ALA A 120 23.12 1.11 10.90
N TRP A 121 22.38 0.61 11.90
CA TRP A 121 20.90 0.61 11.90
C TRP A 121 20.26 0.92 13.26
N THR A 122 20.99 1.59 14.14
CA THR A 122 20.50 1.94 15.48
C THR A 122 19.48 3.09 15.43
N GLY A 123 18.44 3.01 16.30
CA GLY A 123 17.38 4.02 16.40
C GLY A 123 16.19 3.77 15.45
N ALA A 124 15.13 4.58 15.62
CA ALA A 124 13.85 4.35 14.97
C ALA A 124 13.93 4.31 13.43
N MET A 125 14.71 5.19 12.83
CA MET A 125 14.83 5.29 11.37
C MET A 125 15.65 4.13 10.77
N GLY A 126 16.70 3.68 11.49
CA GLY A 126 17.45 2.49 11.10
C GLY A 126 16.64 1.22 11.23
N ASN A 127 15.90 1.09 12.33
CA ASN A 127 14.99 -0.04 12.55
C ASN A 127 13.90 -0.10 11.47
N TRP A 128 13.36 1.06 11.06
CA TRP A 128 12.40 1.13 9.95
C TRP A 128 12.99 0.62 8.64
N SER A 129 14.18 1.06 8.28
CA SER A 129 14.86 0.64 7.04
C SER A 129 15.15 -0.87 7.05
N MET A 130 15.70 -1.39 8.17
CA MET A 130 15.93 -2.83 8.35
C MET A 130 14.63 -3.63 8.28
N PHE A 131 13.57 -3.18 8.98
CA PHE A 131 12.26 -3.80 8.90
C PHE A 131 11.76 -3.87 7.45
N THR A 132 11.85 -2.77 6.72
CA THR A 132 11.41 -2.68 5.32
C THR A 132 12.09 -3.74 4.45
N TRP A 133 13.42 -3.82 4.47
CA TRP A 133 14.14 -4.77 3.62
C TRP A 133 13.90 -6.22 4.02
N CYS A 134 13.91 -6.53 5.32
CA CYS A 134 13.62 -7.88 5.81
C CYS A 134 12.17 -8.30 5.52
N PHE A 135 11.21 -7.41 5.70
CA PHE A 135 9.80 -7.66 5.39
C PHE A 135 9.59 -7.90 3.89
N CYS A 136 10.15 -7.03 3.05
CA CYS A 136 10.06 -7.16 1.61
C CYS A 136 10.73 -8.46 1.12
N PHE A 137 11.89 -8.82 1.65
CA PHE A 137 12.54 -10.10 1.36
C PHE A 137 11.66 -11.29 1.73
N ALA A 138 11.16 -11.32 2.97
CA ALA A 138 10.37 -12.45 3.47
C ALA A 138 9.08 -12.67 2.67
N VAL A 139 8.32 -11.60 2.41
CA VAL A 139 7.05 -11.72 1.68
C VAL A 139 7.27 -12.05 0.20
N THR A 140 8.29 -11.47 -0.46
CA THR A 140 8.64 -11.85 -1.84
C THR A 140 9.07 -13.31 -1.94
N LEU A 141 9.82 -13.80 -0.95
CA LEU A 141 10.19 -15.21 -0.87
C LEU A 141 8.95 -16.12 -0.73
N ILE A 142 8.00 -15.75 0.13
CA ILE A 142 6.73 -16.49 0.29
C ILE A 142 5.96 -16.50 -1.04
N ILE A 143 5.85 -15.37 -1.73
CA ILE A 143 5.17 -15.28 -3.02
C ILE A 143 5.84 -16.22 -4.03
N LEU A 144 7.17 -16.21 -4.12
CA LEU A 144 7.92 -17.11 -5.02
C LEU A 144 7.68 -18.59 -4.66
N ILE A 145 7.72 -18.97 -3.39
CA ILE A 145 7.46 -20.34 -2.93
C ILE A 145 6.05 -20.79 -3.31
N VAL A 146 5.04 -19.94 -3.08
CA VAL A 146 3.64 -20.25 -3.42
C VAL A 146 3.44 -20.40 -4.92
N GLU A 147 4.09 -19.58 -5.75
CA GLU A 147 4.01 -19.67 -7.21
C GLU A 147 4.74 -20.90 -7.75
N LEU A 148 5.95 -21.15 -7.29
CA LEU A 148 6.73 -22.31 -7.72
C LEU A 148 6.12 -23.63 -7.25
N GLY A 149 5.49 -23.63 -6.08
CA GLY A 149 4.80 -24.79 -5.52
C GLY A 149 3.38 -25.01 -6.08
N GLY A 150 2.85 -24.08 -6.88
CA GLY A 150 1.47 -24.17 -7.38
C GLY A 150 0.42 -24.08 -6.27
N LEU A 151 0.77 -23.52 -5.11
CA LEU A 151 -0.06 -23.46 -3.90
C LEU A 151 -1.06 -22.29 -3.92
N GLN A 152 -1.20 -21.58 -5.04
CA GLN A 152 -2.03 -20.39 -5.19
C GLN A 152 -3.49 -20.62 -4.78
N ALA A 153 -4.04 -21.77 -5.10
CA ALA A 153 -5.44 -22.14 -4.76
C ALA A 153 -5.66 -22.41 -3.26
N ARG A 154 -4.59 -22.68 -2.50
CA ARG A 154 -4.64 -22.94 -1.04
C ARG A 154 -4.32 -21.69 -0.21
N PHE A 155 -3.90 -20.61 -0.88
CA PHE A 155 -3.56 -19.39 -0.17
C PHE A 155 -4.81 -18.72 0.40
N PRO A 156 -4.81 -18.22 1.66
CA PRO A 156 -6.00 -17.72 2.33
C PRO A 156 -6.53 -16.39 1.76
N LEU A 157 -5.69 -15.67 1.00
CA LEU A 157 -6.04 -14.40 0.38
C LEU A 157 -6.22 -14.57 -1.14
N SER A 158 -6.97 -13.66 -1.75
CA SER A 158 -7.16 -13.63 -3.20
C SER A 158 -5.84 -13.48 -3.93
N TRP A 159 -5.37 -14.57 -4.56
CA TRP A 159 -4.09 -14.54 -5.31
C TRP A 159 -4.12 -13.55 -6.48
N ARG A 160 -5.31 -13.17 -6.93
CA ARG A 160 -5.52 -12.16 -7.96
C ARG A 160 -5.16 -10.75 -7.51
N ASN A 161 -5.45 -10.43 -6.25
CA ASN A 161 -5.29 -9.10 -5.66
C ASN A 161 -4.03 -8.97 -4.79
N PHE A 162 -3.63 -10.04 -4.10
CA PHE A 162 -2.57 -10.00 -3.09
C PHE A 162 -1.20 -9.60 -3.65
N PRO A 163 -0.66 -10.22 -4.71
CA PRO A 163 0.70 -9.93 -5.18
C PRO A 163 0.88 -8.47 -5.62
N ILE A 164 -0.09 -7.91 -6.34
CA ILE A 164 0.00 -6.52 -6.80
C ILE A 164 -0.18 -5.51 -5.67
N THR A 165 -1.06 -5.79 -4.70
CA THR A 165 -1.23 -4.96 -3.50
C THR A 165 0.06 -4.93 -2.71
N TYR A 166 0.66 -6.09 -2.50
CA TYR A 166 1.95 -6.21 -1.83
C TYR A 166 3.06 -5.48 -2.59
N ALA A 167 3.19 -5.69 -3.91
CA ALA A 167 4.22 -5.03 -4.71
C ALA A 167 4.11 -3.50 -4.64
N CYS A 168 2.88 -2.95 -4.61
CA CYS A 168 2.66 -1.51 -4.43
C CYS A 168 3.14 -1.02 -3.06
N TYR A 169 2.78 -1.72 -1.96
CA TYR A 169 3.30 -1.38 -0.63
C TYR A 169 4.82 -1.53 -0.55
N ALA A 170 5.39 -2.60 -1.12
CA ALA A 170 6.82 -2.83 -1.12
C ALA A 170 7.58 -1.74 -1.87
N ALA A 171 7.04 -1.24 -3.00
CA ALA A 171 7.61 -0.10 -3.72
C ALA A 171 7.64 1.15 -2.84
N LEU A 172 6.56 1.46 -2.13
CA LEU A 172 6.45 2.61 -1.22
C LEU A 172 7.37 2.46 0.01
N PHE A 173 7.45 1.26 0.59
CA PHE A 173 8.36 0.97 1.69
C PHE A 173 9.82 1.12 1.28
N CYS A 174 10.22 0.53 0.15
CA CYS A 174 11.58 0.67 -0.38
C CYS A 174 11.89 2.12 -0.76
N LEU A 175 10.91 2.88 -1.31
CA LEU A 175 11.07 4.31 -1.57
C LEU A 175 11.34 5.07 -0.28
N SER A 176 10.56 4.83 0.77
CA SER A 176 10.77 5.49 2.06
C SER A 176 12.14 5.16 2.66
N ALA A 177 12.56 3.90 2.62
CA ALA A 177 13.88 3.47 3.08
C ALA A 177 15.02 4.10 2.25
N SER A 178 14.84 4.20 0.92
CA SER A 178 15.82 4.84 0.01
C SER A 178 15.99 6.33 0.24
N ILE A 179 15.02 7.01 0.86
CA ILE A 179 15.11 8.42 1.24
C ILE A 179 15.62 8.56 2.68
N ILE A 180 15.03 7.81 3.60
CA ILE A 180 15.30 7.95 5.04
C ILE A 180 16.71 7.49 5.37
N TYR A 181 17.15 6.34 4.87
CA TYR A 181 18.43 5.76 5.26
C TYR A 181 19.64 6.64 4.86
N PRO A 182 19.77 7.15 3.61
CA PRO A 182 20.88 8.02 3.26
C PRO A 182 20.86 9.37 3.98
N THR A 183 19.67 9.93 4.22
CA THR A 183 19.54 11.23 4.89
C THR A 183 19.82 11.17 6.39
N THR A 184 19.64 10.01 7.02
CA THR A 184 19.83 9.84 8.47
C THR A 184 21.17 9.20 8.82
N TYR A 185 21.76 8.38 7.94
CA TYR A 185 22.98 7.65 8.22
C TYR A 185 24.14 8.04 7.31
N VAL A 186 23.98 7.98 5.97
CA VAL A 186 25.09 8.15 5.05
C VAL A 186 25.74 9.53 5.16
N GLN A 187 24.93 10.57 5.42
CA GLN A 187 25.44 11.95 5.56
C GLN A 187 26.34 12.13 6.79
N PHE A 188 26.14 11.34 7.83
CA PHE A 188 26.83 11.48 9.11
C PHE A 188 27.94 10.46 9.34
N LEU A 189 28.05 9.41 8.50
CA LEU A 189 29.13 8.46 8.59
C LEU A 189 30.43 9.07 8.05
N SER A 190 31.52 8.87 8.82
CA SER A 190 32.87 9.20 8.35
C SER A 190 33.23 8.37 7.11
N HIS A 191 34.09 8.95 6.25
CA HIS A 191 34.61 8.23 5.09
C HIS A 191 35.29 6.92 5.50
N GLY A 192 34.89 5.81 4.89
CA GLY A 192 35.42 4.48 5.19
C GLY A 192 34.44 3.36 4.81
N ARG A 193 34.83 2.13 5.09
CA ARG A 193 34.08 0.91 4.73
C ARG A 193 32.59 0.96 5.15
N SER A 194 32.30 1.52 6.32
CA SER A 194 30.91 1.61 6.82
C SER A 194 30.05 2.51 5.96
N ARG A 195 30.61 3.63 5.48
CA ARG A 195 29.90 4.54 4.58
C ARG A 195 29.68 3.92 3.21
N ASP A 196 30.69 3.19 2.69
CA ASP A 196 30.59 2.53 1.39
C ASP A 196 29.51 1.44 1.40
N HIS A 197 29.42 0.65 2.47
CA HIS A 197 28.35 -0.32 2.65
C HIS A 197 26.96 0.35 2.76
N ALA A 198 26.87 1.48 3.45
CA ALA A 198 25.61 2.22 3.58
C ALA A 198 25.16 2.83 2.24
N ILE A 199 26.09 3.32 1.43
CA ILE A 199 25.80 3.79 0.06
C ILE A 199 25.35 2.64 -0.82
N ALA A 200 26.05 1.50 -0.79
CA ALA A 200 25.67 0.30 -1.54
C ALA A 200 24.28 -0.20 -1.14
N ALA A 201 23.96 -0.27 0.16
CA ALA A 201 22.65 -0.66 0.64
C ALA A 201 21.53 0.27 0.14
N THR A 202 21.78 1.59 0.12
CA THR A 202 20.86 2.59 -0.45
C THR A 202 20.64 2.34 -1.93
N THR A 203 21.71 2.06 -2.69
CA THR A 203 21.63 1.76 -4.12
C THR A 203 20.77 0.51 -4.36
N PHE A 204 21.00 -0.57 -3.61
CA PHE A 204 20.17 -1.78 -3.71
C PHE A 204 18.73 -1.56 -3.27
N SER A 205 18.48 -0.70 -2.29
CA SER A 205 17.12 -0.28 -1.92
C SER A 205 16.41 0.45 -3.07
N CYS A 206 17.12 1.34 -3.78
CA CYS A 206 16.58 2.01 -4.97
C CYS A 206 16.28 1.01 -6.10
N ILE A 207 17.16 0.02 -6.34
CA ILE A 207 16.93 -1.04 -7.33
C ILE A 207 15.70 -1.85 -6.96
N ALA A 208 15.55 -2.24 -5.70
CA ALA A 208 14.36 -2.94 -5.21
C ALA A 208 13.08 -2.12 -5.42
N CYS A 209 13.11 -0.82 -5.08
CA CYS A 209 12.00 0.10 -5.31
C CYS A 209 11.56 0.13 -6.77
N LEU A 210 12.51 0.32 -7.69
CA LEU A 210 12.25 0.32 -9.14
C LEU A 210 11.73 -1.03 -9.63
N ALA A 211 12.26 -2.14 -9.12
CA ALA A 211 11.80 -3.47 -9.47
C ALA A 211 10.35 -3.72 -9.02
N TYR A 212 9.97 -3.33 -7.80
CA TYR A 212 8.58 -3.41 -7.35
C TYR A 212 7.65 -2.47 -8.13
N ALA A 213 8.06 -1.25 -8.41
CA ALA A 213 7.29 -0.31 -9.24
C ALA A 213 7.09 -0.85 -10.67
N THR A 214 8.13 -1.48 -11.24
CA THR A 214 8.05 -2.14 -12.55
C THR A 214 7.09 -3.31 -12.53
N GLU A 215 7.05 -4.13 -11.46
CA GLU A 215 6.07 -5.22 -11.32
C GLU A 215 4.63 -4.67 -11.34
N VAL A 216 4.36 -3.61 -10.58
CA VAL A 216 3.04 -2.97 -10.56
C VAL A 216 2.67 -2.44 -11.95
N ALA A 217 3.59 -1.73 -12.62
CA ALA A 217 3.38 -1.19 -13.95
C ALA A 217 3.16 -2.30 -14.99
N TRP A 218 3.96 -3.36 -14.94
CA TRP A 218 3.87 -4.52 -15.84
C TRP A 218 2.56 -5.28 -15.69
N THR A 219 2.16 -5.56 -14.44
CA THR A 219 0.90 -6.26 -14.15
C THR A 219 -0.30 -5.45 -14.63
N ARG A 220 -0.24 -4.12 -14.49
CA ARG A 220 -1.28 -3.22 -14.94
C ARG A 220 -1.33 -3.07 -16.47
N ALA A 221 -0.19 -3.12 -17.15
CA ALA A 221 -0.09 -2.93 -18.61
C ALA A 221 -0.58 -4.12 -19.44
N ARG A 222 -0.86 -5.28 -18.82
CA ARG A 222 -1.40 -6.48 -19.49
C ARG A 222 -2.92 -6.52 -19.41
N PRO A 223 -3.66 -5.90 -20.34
CA PRO A 223 -5.11 -6.07 -20.42
C PRO A 223 -5.41 -7.45 -20.98
N GLY A 224 -6.04 -8.32 -20.21
CA GLY A 224 -6.47 -9.65 -20.69
C GLY A 224 -6.25 -10.80 -19.71
N GLU A 225 -5.29 -10.75 -18.83
CA GLU A 225 -5.30 -11.58 -17.63
C GLU A 225 -6.33 -10.95 -16.67
N ILE A 226 -7.19 -11.78 -16.09
CA ILE A 226 -8.26 -11.36 -15.15
C ILE A 226 -7.59 -10.63 -13.99
N THR A 227 -7.38 -9.34 -14.13
CA THR A 227 -6.81 -8.48 -13.10
C THR A 227 -7.89 -8.18 -12.07
N GLY A 228 -7.57 -8.38 -10.79
CA GLY A 228 -8.46 -7.99 -9.70
C GLY A 228 -8.62 -6.47 -9.59
N TYR A 229 -9.56 -6.02 -8.76
CA TYR A 229 -9.77 -4.60 -8.47
C TYR A 229 -8.48 -3.87 -8.05
N MET A 230 -7.61 -4.51 -7.26
CA MET A 230 -6.38 -3.91 -6.78
C MET A 230 -5.37 -3.55 -7.90
N ALA A 231 -5.51 -4.12 -9.10
CA ALA A 231 -4.73 -3.73 -10.27
C ALA A 231 -5.27 -2.48 -10.98
N THR A 232 -6.46 -2.01 -10.61
CA THR A 232 -7.05 -0.76 -11.15
C THR A 232 -6.43 0.48 -10.49
N VAL A 233 -6.59 1.65 -11.13
CA VAL A 233 -6.11 2.92 -10.55
C VAL A 233 -6.69 3.18 -9.17
N PRO A 234 -8.02 3.07 -8.93
CA PRO A 234 -8.58 3.27 -7.61
C PRO A 234 -8.03 2.30 -6.56
N GLY A 235 -7.80 1.03 -6.94
CA GLY A 235 -7.19 0.05 -6.03
C GLY A 235 -5.77 0.43 -5.59
N LEU A 236 -4.93 0.88 -6.53
CA LEU A 236 -3.57 1.35 -6.22
C LEU A 236 -3.58 2.65 -5.42
N LEU A 237 -4.54 3.55 -5.69
CA LEU A 237 -4.72 4.78 -4.91
C LEU A 237 -5.08 4.46 -3.45
N LYS A 238 -5.90 3.43 -3.17
CA LYS A 238 -6.19 2.97 -1.81
C LYS A 238 -4.93 2.53 -1.04
N VAL A 239 -3.98 1.89 -1.73
CA VAL A 239 -2.68 1.53 -1.14
C VAL A 239 -1.88 2.79 -0.81
N LEU A 240 -1.84 3.76 -1.73
CA LEU A 240 -1.15 5.04 -1.51
C LEU A 240 -1.76 5.82 -0.34
N GLU A 241 -3.10 5.95 -0.29
CA GLU A 241 -3.85 6.64 0.76
C GLU A 241 -3.53 6.07 2.15
N THR A 242 -3.56 4.75 2.29
CA THR A 242 -3.25 4.07 3.55
C THR A 242 -1.78 4.21 3.93
N PHE A 243 -0.87 4.13 2.96
CA PHE A 243 0.56 4.32 3.21
C PHE A 243 0.85 5.75 3.70
N VAL A 244 0.33 6.78 3.02
CA VAL A 244 0.52 8.19 3.42
C VAL A 244 -0.07 8.43 4.81
N ALA A 245 -1.24 7.86 5.12
CA ALA A 245 -1.83 7.94 6.46
C ALA A 245 -0.92 7.29 7.52
N CYS A 246 -0.31 6.14 7.26
CA CYS A 246 0.68 5.53 8.15
C CYS A 246 1.89 6.44 8.39
N VAL A 247 2.38 7.13 7.36
CA VAL A 247 3.47 8.10 7.49
C VAL A 247 3.02 9.30 8.34
N ILE A 248 1.80 9.81 8.16
CA ILE A 248 1.23 10.86 9.03
C ILE A 248 1.22 10.38 10.48
N PHE A 249 0.72 9.17 10.79
CA PHE A 249 0.73 8.62 12.14
C PHE A 249 2.13 8.49 12.73
N ALA A 250 3.12 8.14 11.93
CA ALA A 250 4.52 8.10 12.37
C ALA A 250 5.02 9.48 12.83
N PHE A 251 4.64 10.56 12.12
CA PHE A 251 4.99 11.93 12.52
C PHE A 251 4.22 12.45 13.72
N ILE A 252 2.94 12.09 13.89
CA ILE A 252 2.10 12.51 15.02
C ILE A 252 2.12 11.52 16.19
N SER A 253 3.02 10.54 16.19
CA SER A 253 3.14 9.53 17.27
C SER A 253 3.33 10.13 18.67
N ASN A 254 3.80 11.38 18.77
CA ASN A 254 3.89 12.10 20.02
C ASN A 254 2.60 12.88 20.29
N PRO A 255 1.80 12.52 21.34
CA PRO A 255 0.52 13.17 21.66
C PRO A 255 0.63 14.66 21.96
N TYR A 256 1.75 15.13 22.46
CA TYR A 256 1.97 16.57 22.75
C TYR A 256 1.85 17.47 21.52
N LEU A 257 1.90 16.91 20.30
CA LEU A 257 1.76 17.68 19.06
C LEU A 257 0.31 18.12 18.81
N TYR A 258 -0.70 17.44 19.36
CA TYR A 258 -2.12 17.68 19.03
C TYR A 258 -3.07 17.77 20.23
N GLN A 259 -2.75 17.17 21.39
CA GLN A 259 -3.66 17.12 22.55
C GLN A 259 -3.96 18.49 23.20
N HIS A 260 -3.18 19.52 22.86
CA HIS A 260 -3.37 20.86 23.41
C HIS A 260 -4.56 21.63 22.80
N GLN A 261 -5.14 21.13 21.69
CA GLN A 261 -6.24 21.77 20.98
C GLN A 261 -7.24 20.73 20.45
N PRO A 262 -8.56 20.82 20.79
CA PRO A 262 -9.58 19.88 20.29
C PRO A 262 -9.68 19.86 18.76
N ALA A 263 -9.38 20.97 18.10
CA ALA A 263 -9.35 21.04 16.63
C ALA A 263 -8.26 20.17 16.00
N LEU A 264 -7.13 19.99 16.68
CA LEU A 264 -6.05 19.09 16.21
C LEU A 264 -6.40 17.63 16.49
N GLU A 265 -7.10 17.33 17.58
CA GLU A 265 -7.64 15.98 17.85
C GLU A 265 -8.64 15.56 16.77
N TRP A 266 -9.47 16.50 16.28
CA TRP A 266 -10.33 16.26 15.11
C TRP A 266 -9.53 15.82 13.89
N CYS A 267 -8.40 16.49 13.59
CA CYS A 267 -7.55 16.08 12.46
C CYS A 267 -7.04 14.63 12.62
N VAL A 268 -6.62 14.26 13.83
CA VAL A 268 -6.17 12.88 14.11
C VAL A 268 -7.33 11.88 13.96
N ALA A 269 -8.53 12.24 14.40
CA ALA A 269 -9.73 11.43 14.18
C ALA A 269 -10.03 11.25 12.68
N VAL A 270 -9.94 12.31 11.88
CA VAL A 270 -10.09 12.27 10.42
C VAL A 270 -9.09 11.29 9.78
N TYR A 271 -7.80 11.42 10.12
CA TYR A 271 -6.77 10.51 9.59
C TYR A 271 -7.07 9.06 9.95
N SER A 272 -7.49 8.80 11.20
CA SER A 272 -7.81 7.45 11.70
C SER A 272 -9.04 6.85 11.00
N ILE A 273 -10.12 7.61 10.89
CA ILE A 273 -11.36 7.15 10.25
C ILE A 273 -11.10 6.83 8.78
N CYS A 274 -10.48 7.75 8.03
CA CYS A 274 -10.20 7.54 6.61
C CYS A 274 -9.24 6.38 6.37
N PHE A 275 -8.22 6.21 7.22
CA PHE A 275 -7.32 5.06 7.18
C PHE A 275 -8.07 3.73 7.37
N ILE A 276 -8.91 3.63 8.40
CA ILE A 276 -9.69 2.42 8.68
C ILE A 276 -10.61 2.09 7.50
N LEU A 277 -11.32 3.07 6.96
CA LEU A 277 -12.21 2.89 5.82
C LEU A 277 -11.47 2.41 4.57
N ALA A 278 -10.32 3.01 4.25
CA ALA A 278 -9.48 2.58 3.14
C ALA A 278 -8.88 1.18 3.36
N ALA A 279 -8.43 0.87 4.59
CA ALA A 279 -7.92 -0.44 4.95
C ALA A 279 -9.01 -1.52 4.84
N VAL A 280 -10.24 -1.25 5.31
CA VAL A 280 -11.38 -2.17 5.14
C VAL A 280 -11.67 -2.43 3.67
N ALA A 281 -11.65 -1.40 2.81
CA ALA A 281 -11.84 -1.58 1.37
C ALA A 281 -10.76 -2.51 0.76
N ILE A 282 -9.49 -2.36 1.15
CA ILE A 282 -8.40 -3.25 0.72
C ILE A 282 -8.63 -4.68 1.23
N LEU A 283 -8.96 -4.86 2.52
CA LEU A 283 -9.18 -6.18 3.11
C LEU A 283 -10.35 -6.92 2.48
N LEU A 284 -11.45 -6.24 2.16
CA LEU A 284 -12.58 -6.83 1.44
C LEU A 284 -12.18 -7.36 0.07
N ASN A 285 -11.28 -6.66 -0.63
CA ASN A 285 -10.76 -7.12 -1.93
C ASN A 285 -9.75 -8.26 -1.79
N LEU A 286 -8.93 -8.25 -0.77
CA LEU A 286 -7.97 -9.33 -0.50
C LEU A 286 -8.67 -10.61 -0.04
N GLY A 287 -9.79 -10.48 0.69
CA GLY A 287 -10.61 -11.60 1.15
C GLY A 287 -11.65 -12.10 0.14
N ASP A 288 -11.75 -11.46 -1.05
CA ASP A 288 -12.85 -11.72 -2.03
C ASP A 288 -14.26 -11.60 -1.42
N CYS A 289 -14.41 -10.78 -0.36
CA CYS A 289 -15.66 -10.60 0.38
C CYS A 289 -16.53 -9.44 -0.13
N THR A 290 -16.25 -8.90 -1.32
CA THR A 290 -16.96 -7.76 -1.92
C THR A 290 -18.45 -8.02 -2.13
N ASN A 291 -18.85 -9.29 -2.31
CA ASN A 291 -20.25 -9.70 -2.50
C ASN A 291 -21.07 -9.71 -1.20
N MET A 292 -20.43 -9.54 -0.03
CA MET A 292 -21.16 -9.47 1.26
C MET A 292 -21.76 -8.09 1.54
N LEU A 293 -21.37 -7.08 0.74
CA LEU A 293 -21.89 -5.73 0.91
C LEU A 293 -23.33 -5.62 0.38
N PRO A 294 -24.25 -4.97 1.13
CA PRO A 294 -25.63 -4.74 0.67
C PRO A 294 -25.73 -3.71 -0.46
N ILE A 295 -24.64 -3.00 -0.74
CA ILE A 295 -24.55 -1.93 -1.75
C ILE A 295 -23.56 -2.37 -2.84
N PRO A 296 -23.78 -1.98 -4.12
CA PRO A 296 -22.83 -2.25 -5.19
C PRO A 296 -21.44 -1.72 -4.82
N PHE A 297 -20.42 -2.57 -4.91
CA PHE A 297 -19.06 -2.25 -4.47
C PHE A 297 -18.49 -0.93 -5.07
N PRO A 298 -18.69 -0.61 -6.38
CA PRO A 298 -18.24 0.68 -6.93
C PRO A 298 -18.91 1.89 -6.29
N SER A 299 -20.20 1.82 -5.97
CA SER A 299 -20.94 2.91 -5.29
C SER A 299 -20.46 3.08 -3.85
N PHE A 300 -20.19 1.97 -3.15
CA PHE A 300 -19.60 2.00 -1.81
C PHE A 300 -18.24 2.72 -1.82
N LEU A 301 -17.34 2.38 -2.76
CA LEU A 301 -16.03 3.00 -2.88
C LEU A 301 -16.13 4.50 -3.21
N SER A 302 -17.02 4.88 -4.13
CA SER A 302 -17.24 6.29 -4.47
C SER A 302 -17.75 7.09 -3.27
N GLY A 303 -18.66 6.52 -2.48
CA GLY A 303 -19.13 7.11 -1.22
C GLY A 303 -18.03 7.29 -0.18
N LEU A 304 -17.17 6.26 -0.01
CA LEU A 304 -16.01 6.35 0.88
C LEU A 304 -15.01 7.42 0.43
N ALA A 305 -14.71 7.48 -0.87
CA ALA A 305 -13.80 8.48 -1.41
C ALA A 305 -14.34 9.90 -1.21
N LEU A 306 -15.64 10.13 -1.46
CA LEU A 306 -16.29 11.42 -1.21
C LEU A 306 -16.21 11.84 0.26
N LEU A 307 -16.56 10.94 1.18
CA LEU A 307 -16.47 11.18 2.62
C LEU A 307 -15.04 11.53 3.03
N SER A 308 -14.05 10.80 2.54
CA SER A 308 -12.65 11.03 2.83
C SER A 308 -12.15 12.37 2.29
N VAL A 309 -12.57 12.78 1.08
CA VAL A 309 -12.25 14.09 0.52
C VAL A 309 -12.79 15.21 1.42
N LEU A 310 -14.06 15.12 1.86
CA LEU A 310 -14.65 16.12 2.75
C LEU A 310 -13.89 16.20 4.08
N PHE A 311 -13.56 15.07 4.68
CA PHE A 311 -12.83 15.03 5.94
C PHE A 311 -11.39 15.57 5.79
N TYR A 312 -10.65 15.14 4.79
CA TYR A 312 -9.30 15.64 4.55
C TYR A 312 -9.27 17.13 4.17
N ALA A 313 -10.31 17.66 3.52
CA ALA A 313 -10.44 19.09 3.25
C ALA A 313 -10.54 19.88 4.56
N THR A 314 -11.28 19.42 5.57
CA THR A 314 -11.31 20.06 6.88
C THR A 314 -9.94 19.99 7.58
N ALA A 315 -9.29 18.83 7.55
CA ALA A 315 -7.97 18.64 8.16
C ALA A 315 -6.88 19.52 7.50
N LEU A 316 -6.94 19.68 6.17
CA LEU A 316 -6.01 20.53 5.42
C LEU A 316 -6.07 22.00 5.84
N VAL A 317 -7.23 22.48 6.24
CA VAL A 317 -7.40 23.86 6.74
C VAL A 317 -7.07 23.94 8.24
N ILE A 318 -7.60 23.03 9.03
CA ILE A 318 -7.51 23.09 10.49
C ILE A 318 -6.07 22.86 10.96
N TRP A 319 -5.38 21.85 10.43
CA TRP A 319 -4.03 21.50 10.89
C TRP A 319 -3.05 22.68 10.77
N PRO A 320 -2.84 23.31 9.58
CA PRO A 320 -1.92 24.42 9.49
C PRO A 320 -2.41 25.66 10.25
N LEU A 321 -3.73 25.89 10.34
CA LEU A 321 -4.29 27.05 11.05
C LEU A 321 -3.92 27.03 12.54
N TYR A 322 -4.04 25.87 13.19
CA TYR A 322 -3.75 25.74 14.62
C TYR A 322 -2.27 25.48 14.93
N GLN A 323 -1.50 24.97 13.97
CA GLN A 323 -0.07 24.68 14.18
C GLN A 323 0.85 25.86 13.85
N PHE A 324 0.46 26.75 12.94
CA PHE A 324 1.35 27.80 12.43
C PHE A 324 0.83 29.22 12.62
N ASN A 325 -0.41 29.42 13.12
CA ASN A 325 -0.94 30.76 13.33
C ASN A 325 -0.84 31.17 14.80
N ASP A 326 -0.16 32.31 15.07
CA ASP A 326 0.01 32.87 16.42
C ASP A 326 -1.31 33.12 17.15
N LYS A 327 -2.39 33.49 16.44
CA LYS A 327 -3.71 33.75 17.02
C LYS A 327 -4.32 32.55 17.73
N TYR A 328 -3.92 31.33 17.31
CA TYR A 328 -4.42 30.06 17.88
C TYR A 328 -3.35 29.33 18.71
N GLY A 329 -2.26 30.03 19.07
CA GLY A 329 -1.15 29.44 19.85
C GLY A 329 -0.18 28.60 19.03
N GLY A 330 -0.22 28.68 17.70
CA GLY A 330 0.69 28.01 16.80
C GLY A 330 2.05 28.72 16.72
N GLN A 331 3.02 28.06 16.07
CA GLN A 331 4.37 28.57 15.85
C GLN A 331 4.64 28.82 14.37
N PRO A 332 4.53 30.07 13.85
CA PRO A 332 4.70 30.36 12.42
C PRO A 332 6.15 30.23 11.96
N ARG A 333 7.11 30.38 12.85
CA ARG A 333 8.54 30.30 12.54
C ARG A 333 9.17 29.07 13.18
N ARG A 334 10.15 28.48 12.48
CA ARG A 334 10.97 27.40 13.01
C ARG A 334 11.72 27.94 14.25
N SER A 335 11.53 27.29 15.39
CA SER A 335 12.22 27.67 16.62
C SER A 335 13.72 27.46 16.44
N MET A 336 14.53 28.39 17.01
CA MET A 336 16.00 28.26 17.05
C MET A 336 16.48 27.43 18.25
N ASP A 337 15.60 26.68 18.88
CA ASP A 337 15.92 25.83 20.01
C ASP A 337 16.95 24.75 19.64
N MET A 338 17.69 24.28 20.64
CA MET A 338 18.76 23.27 20.46
C MET A 338 18.25 22.03 19.71
N SER A 339 16.98 21.64 19.85
CA SER A 339 16.36 20.52 19.14
C SER A 339 16.20 20.77 17.62
N CYS A 340 16.12 22.03 17.20
CA CYS A 340 15.98 22.40 15.78
C CYS A 340 17.28 22.96 15.17
N SER A 341 18.24 23.35 16.01
CA SER A 341 19.51 23.94 15.59
C SER A 341 20.62 22.90 15.33
N ASN A 342 20.59 21.76 16.01
CA ASN A 342 21.66 20.77 15.91
C ASN A 342 21.51 19.93 14.62
N ARG A 343 22.38 20.20 13.65
CA ARG A 343 22.59 19.42 12.42
C ARG A 343 22.97 17.96 12.67
N HIS A 344 23.30 17.58 13.92
CA HIS A 344 23.80 16.27 14.31
C HIS A 344 22.82 15.45 15.16
N THR A 345 21.62 15.97 15.44
CA THR A 345 20.64 15.24 16.24
C THR A 345 19.71 14.44 15.32
N TYR A 346 19.63 13.12 15.55
CA TYR A 346 18.70 12.19 14.88
C TYR A 346 17.21 12.51 15.14
N TYR A 347 16.90 13.57 15.85
CA TYR A 347 15.54 13.99 16.17
C TYR A 347 15.07 15.04 15.17
N VAL A 348 14.03 14.69 14.43
CA VAL A 348 13.34 15.65 13.56
C VAL A 348 12.67 16.72 14.44
N CYS A 349 12.97 17.98 14.18
CA CYS A 349 12.41 19.14 14.86
C CYS A 349 10.87 19.08 14.88
N ALA A 350 10.24 19.46 16.00
CA ALA A 350 8.79 19.43 16.14
C ALA A 350 8.08 20.29 15.08
N TRP A 351 8.65 21.42 14.70
CA TRP A 351 8.14 22.28 13.63
C TRP A 351 8.19 21.56 12.26
N ASP A 352 9.31 20.89 11.96
CA ASP A 352 9.46 20.12 10.71
C ASP A 352 8.46 18.95 10.65
N ARG A 353 8.17 18.30 11.78
CA ARG A 353 7.12 17.27 11.88
C ARG A 353 5.74 17.82 11.58
N ARG A 354 5.38 19.00 12.15
CA ARG A 354 4.10 19.66 11.90
C ARG A 354 3.94 20.03 10.43
N LEU A 355 5.01 20.54 9.82
CA LEU A 355 5.05 20.87 8.40
C LEU A 355 4.91 19.63 7.52
N ALA A 356 5.62 18.55 7.85
CA ALA A 356 5.51 17.28 7.13
C ALA A 356 4.07 16.74 7.14
N VAL A 357 3.38 16.80 8.29
CA VAL A 357 1.98 16.39 8.38
C VAL A 357 1.09 17.27 7.50
N ALA A 358 1.29 18.58 7.47
CA ALA A 358 0.52 19.48 6.60
C ALA A 358 0.71 19.13 5.11
N ILE A 359 1.95 18.89 4.69
CA ILE A 359 2.28 18.50 3.29
C ILE A 359 1.67 17.13 2.97
N LEU A 360 1.83 16.15 3.83
CA LEU A 360 1.27 14.81 3.63
C LEU A 360 -0.25 14.80 3.62
N THR A 361 -0.89 15.67 4.41
CA THR A 361 -2.35 15.87 4.38
C THR A 361 -2.81 16.39 3.01
N ALA A 362 -2.08 17.36 2.43
CA ALA A 362 -2.35 17.86 1.09
C ALA A 362 -2.16 16.78 0.02
N ILE A 363 -1.07 16.02 0.09
CA ILE A 363 -0.79 14.91 -0.84
C ILE A 363 -1.89 13.85 -0.75
N ASN A 364 -2.31 13.49 0.46
CA ASN A 364 -3.34 12.47 0.65
C ASN A 364 -4.73 12.94 0.21
N LEU A 365 -5.04 14.24 0.40
CA LEU A 365 -6.25 14.82 -0.18
C LEU A 365 -6.26 14.72 -1.70
N LEU A 366 -5.15 15.03 -2.36
CA LEU A 366 -5.03 14.87 -3.82
C LEU A 366 -5.22 13.41 -4.26
N ALA A 367 -4.69 12.45 -3.50
CA ALA A 367 -4.90 11.03 -3.76
C ALA A 367 -6.40 10.66 -3.66
N TYR A 368 -7.10 11.11 -2.59
CA TYR A 368 -8.54 10.87 -2.42
C TYR A 368 -9.38 11.56 -3.51
N VAL A 369 -9.02 12.77 -3.96
CA VAL A 369 -9.69 13.45 -5.08
C VAL A 369 -9.51 12.65 -6.37
N ALA A 370 -8.30 12.17 -6.64
CA ALA A 370 -8.03 11.32 -7.80
C ALA A 370 -8.84 10.01 -7.72
N ASP A 371 -8.87 9.36 -6.55
CA ASP A 371 -9.66 8.15 -6.34
C ASP A 371 -11.16 8.40 -6.55
N LEU A 372 -11.70 9.51 -6.02
CA LEU A 372 -13.09 9.90 -6.22
C LEU A 372 -13.42 10.05 -7.73
N VAL A 373 -12.56 10.73 -8.49
CA VAL A 373 -12.75 10.93 -9.93
C VAL A 373 -12.76 9.60 -10.69
N TYR A 374 -11.82 8.71 -10.39
CA TYR A 374 -11.76 7.39 -11.04
C TYR A 374 -12.88 6.46 -10.58
N SER A 375 -13.23 6.46 -9.31
CA SER A 375 -14.35 5.66 -8.78
C SER A 375 -15.70 6.14 -9.32
N ALA A 376 -15.91 7.44 -9.40
CA ALA A 376 -17.11 8.02 -10.01
C ALA A 376 -17.25 7.63 -11.50
N ARG A 377 -16.16 7.71 -12.27
CA ARG A 377 -16.17 7.25 -13.68
C ARG A 377 -16.59 5.78 -13.80
N LEU A 378 -16.16 4.91 -12.89
CA LEU A 378 -16.57 3.49 -12.91
C LEU A 378 -18.06 3.30 -12.62
N VAL A 379 -18.68 4.20 -11.85
CA VAL A 379 -20.12 4.17 -11.57
C VAL A 379 -20.89 4.65 -12.80
N PHE A 380 -20.51 5.80 -13.39
CA PHE A 380 -21.23 6.42 -14.52
C PHE A 380 -21.05 5.69 -15.86
N VAL A 381 -19.93 5.01 -16.09
CA VAL A 381 -19.70 4.25 -17.34
C VAL A 381 -20.43 2.90 -17.34
N ARG A 382 -20.86 2.40 -16.16
CA ARG A 382 -21.64 1.15 -16.06
C ARG A 382 -23.17 1.36 -16.09
N VAL A 383 -23.63 2.60 -16.09
CA VAL A 383 -25.03 2.97 -16.30
C VAL A 383 -25.27 3.23 -17.79
#